data_53557c81381faacf6f395d517537c4aa
#
_entry.id   53557c81381faacf6f395d517537c4aa
#
_cell.length_a   1.000
_cell.length_b   1.000
_cell.length_c   1.000
_cell.angle_alpha   90.00
_cell.angle_beta   90.00
_cell.angle_gamma   90.00
#
_symmetry.space_group_name_H-M   'P 1'
#
loop_
_entity.id
_entity.type
_entity.pdbx_description
1 polymer ?
#
loop_
_entity_poly.entity_id
_entity_poly.type
_entity_poly.pdbx_seq_one_letter_code
_entity_poly.pdbx_strand_id
1 'polypeptide(L)'
;MAAASIGIPFSFHESEYLIDHLNRTTQPIYTSLTPSCKIATDKIFQLITVRGIPEHYLKAPLKEAKEQMNLPAYRCRDVKEMLELYFQANNFLSATNITVCEKPLEVKTPFPNIFSEQLNKHGLLHNDIRSENMQSCAVISGYHNGNFMADMIEKLHREVSRIKFSKLHKFEEEGLELIDYQESLNKLAEFKDNYEDDFEL
;
A
#
# COMPACT_ATOMS: atom_id res chain seq x y z
N MET A 1 2.90 14.81 3.77
CA MET A 1 2.33 13.69 4.54
C MET A 1 1.99 12.56 3.59
N ALA A 2 1.97 11.30 4.00
CA ALA A 2 1.63 10.19 3.11
C ALA A 2 1.02 9.02 3.89
N ALA A 3 0.08 8.31 3.26
CA ALA A 3 -0.46 7.07 3.77
C ALA A 3 0.35 5.87 3.26
N ALA A 4 0.70 4.96 4.14
CA ALA A 4 1.41 3.74 3.80
C ALA A 4 0.45 2.61 3.45
N SER A 5 0.83 1.79 2.49
CA SER A 5 0.08 0.61 2.08
C SER A 5 0.96 -0.62 1.89
N ILE A 6 0.32 -1.77 1.92
CA ILE A 6 0.94 -3.06 1.61
C ILE A 6 -0.04 -3.92 0.81
N GLY A 7 0.49 -4.59 -0.20
CA GLY A 7 -0.19 -5.63 -0.95
C GLY A 7 0.74 -6.82 -1.15
N ILE A 8 0.20 -7.96 -1.61
CA ILE A 8 0.97 -9.19 -1.69
C ILE A 8 1.89 -9.38 -0.44
N PRO A 9 1.97 -10.57 0.13
CA PRO A 9 1.59 -11.87 -0.45
C PRO A 9 0.14 -12.28 -0.23
N PHE A 10 -0.57 -11.66 0.70
CA PHE A 10 -1.79 -12.19 1.32
C PHE A 10 -3.01 -12.29 0.38
N SER A 11 -2.95 -11.73 -0.81
CA SER A 11 -4.04 -11.76 -1.80
C SER A 11 -3.67 -12.38 -3.14
N PHE A 12 -2.45 -12.88 -3.28
CA PHE A 12 -1.92 -13.44 -4.53
C PHE A 12 -1.75 -14.94 -4.41
N HIS A 13 -2.46 -15.70 -5.26
CA HIS A 13 -2.40 -17.16 -5.28
C HIS A 13 -1.23 -17.63 -6.15
N GLU A 14 -0.54 -18.70 -5.73
CA GLU A 14 0.66 -19.20 -6.43
C GLU A 14 0.38 -19.68 -7.87
N SER A 15 -0.87 -20.05 -8.17
CA SER A 15 -1.28 -20.45 -9.52
C SER A 15 -1.74 -19.29 -10.40
N GLU A 16 -1.76 -18.07 -9.88
CA GLU A 16 -2.19 -16.90 -10.62
C GLU A 16 -1.01 -16.16 -11.22
N TYR A 17 -1.28 -15.50 -12.35
CA TYR A 17 -0.37 -14.55 -12.92
C TYR A 17 -0.71 -13.14 -12.46
N LEU A 18 0.28 -12.27 -12.36
CA LEU A 18 0.09 -10.89 -11.93
C LEU A 18 -0.94 -10.15 -12.80
N ILE A 19 -0.92 -10.39 -14.10
CA ILE A 19 -1.88 -9.80 -15.04
C ILE A 19 -3.32 -10.19 -14.70
N ASP A 20 -3.55 -11.44 -14.35
CA ASP A 20 -4.90 -11.94 -14.03
C ASP A 20 -5.37 -11.35 -12.69
N HIS A 21 -4.46 -11.27 -11.72
CA HIS A 21 -4.73 -10.64 -10.44
C HIS A 21 -5.10 -9.16 -10.61
N LEU A 22 -4.33 -8.40 -11.38
CA LEU A 22 -4.60 -6.98 -11.64
C LEU A 22 -5.91 -6.74 -12.39
N ASN A 23 -6.27 -7.62 -13.33
CA ASN A 23 -7.50 -7.50 -14.12
C ASN A 23 -8.76 -7.90 -13.33
N ARG A 24 -8.63 -8.83 -12.39
CA ARG A 24 -9.76 -9.37 -11.64
C ARG A 24 -10.17 -8.50 -10.47
N THR A 25 -9.23 -7.80 -9.86
CA THR A 25 -9.49 -7.00 -8.67
C THR A 25 -10.12 -5.67 -9.03
N THR A 26 -11.39 -5.51 -8.66
CA THR A 26 -12.07 -4.19 -8.63
C THR A 26 -11.64 -3.35 -7.42
N GLN A 27 -10.86 -3.94 -6.51
CA GLN A 27 -10.34 -3.28 -5.31
C GLN A 27 -8.85 -2.94 -5.50
N PRO A 28 -8.34 -1.96 -4.76
CA PRO A 28 -6.91 -1.66 -4.76
C PRO A 28 -6.11 -2.92 -4.42
N ILE A 29 -4.99 -3.14 -5.13
CA ILE A 29 -4.07 -4.27 -4.91
C ILE A 29 -3.31 -4.18 -3.57
N TYR A 30 -3.63 -3.21 -2.77
CA TYR A 30 -2.99 -2.95 -1.47
C TYR A 30 -4.01 -2.53 -0.41
N THR A 31 -3.66 -2.78 0.84
CA THR A 31 -4.41 -2.38 2.03
C THR A 31 -3.67 -1.24 2.74
N SER A 32 -4.40 -0.25 3.24
CA SER A 32 -3.81 0.82 4.03
C SER A 32 -3.24 0.29 5.35
N LEU A 33 -1.99 0.66 5.64
CA LEU A 33 -1.34 0.46 6.93
C LEU A 33 -1.46 1.68 7.83
N THR A 34 -1.84 2.84 7.26
CA THR A 34 -2.01 4.07 8.03
C THR A 34 -3.35 4.02 8.76
N PRO A 35 -3.37 4.12 10.09
CA PRO A 35 -4.60 4.07 10.86
C PRO A 35 -5.60 5.12 10.40
N SER A 36 -6.87 4.73 10.33
CA SER A 36 -7.98 5.64 9.98
C SER A 36 -7.90 6.30 8.60
N CYS A 37 -6.99 5.85 7.75
CA CYS A 37 -6.82 6.35 6.40
C CYS A 37 -7.31 5.32 5.37
N LYS A 38 -8.30 5.71 4.56
CA LYS A 38 -8.71 4.96 3.38
C LYS A 38 -8.05 5.59 2.16
N ILE A 39 -7.17 4.84 1.51
CA ILE A 39 -6.52 5.30 0.29
C ILE A 39 -7.54 5.32 -0.83
N ALA A 40 -7.90 6.53 -1.28
CA ALA A 40 -8.84 6.73 -2.37
C ALA A 40 -8.18 6.58 -3.75
N THR A 41 -9.00 6.62 -4.79
CA THR A 41 -8.55 6.64 -6.19
C THR A 41 -7.88 7.96 -6.56
N ASP A 42 -8.36 9.06 -5.96
CA ASP A 42 -7.86 10.40 -6.25
C ASP A 42 -6.57 10.65 -5.48
N LYS A 43 -5.46 10.46 -6.18
CA LYS A 43 -4.11 10.62 -5.64
C LYS A 43 -3.38 11.73 -6.37
N ILE A 44 -2.66 12.55 -5.63
CA ILE A 44 -1.75 13.55 -6.19
C ILE A 44 -0.47 12.88 -6.64
N PHE A 45 0.13 12.08 -5.76
CA PHE A 45 1.27 11.24 -6.11
C PHE A 45 1.29 9.91 -5.36
N GLN A 46 2.03 8.95 -5.89
CA GLN A 46 2.29 7.70 -5.24
C GLN A 46 3.70 7.17 -5.55
N LEU A 47 4.33 6.61 -4.52
CA LEU A 47 5.59 5.89 -4.63
C LEU A 47 5.31 4.41 -4.37
N ILE A 48 5.51 3.58 -5.37
CA ILE A 48 5.26 2.14 -5.30
C ILE A 48 6.59 1.40 -5.34
N THR A 49 6.81 0.54 -4.38
CA THR A 49 7.97 -0.37 -4.37
C THR A 49 7.47 -1.80 -4.44
N VAL A 50 8.00 -2.53 -5.40
CA VAL A 50 7.67 -3.94 -5.66
C VAL A 50 8.90 -4.77 -5.40
N ARG A 51 8.76 -5.86 -4.67
CA ARG A 51 9.85 -6.78 -4.35
C ARG A 51 9.45 -8.22 -4.60
N GLY A 52 10.35 -8.97 -5.24
CA GLY A 52 10.31 -10.43 -5.29
C GLY A 52 9.20 -11.03 -6.13
N ILE A 53 8.69 -10.31 -7.13
CA ILE A 53 7.80 -10.89 -8.15
C ILE A 53 8.66 -11.39 -9.30
N PRO A 54 8.83 -12.70 -9.47
CA PRO A 54 9.59 -13.25 -10.58
C PRO A 54 8.88 -13.03 -11.91
N GLU A 55 9.64 -12.92 -12.99
CA GLU A 55 9.08 -12.70 -14.34
C GLU A 55 8.10 -13.78 -14.79
N HIS A 56 8.31 -15.03 -14.36
CA HIS A 56 7.41 -16.13 -14.73
C HIS A 56 6.01 -16.01 -14.12
N TYR A 57 5.81 -15.17 -13.07
CA TYR A 57 4.49 -14.84 -12.55
C TYR A 57 3.83 -13.65 -13.25
N LEU A 58 4.50 -13.02 -14.21
CA LEU A 58 3.98 -11.84 -14.87
C LEU A 58 2.73 -12.14 -15.69
N LYS A 59 2.81 -13.14 -16.56
CA LYS A 59 1.76 -13.52 -17.51
C LYS A 59 1.86 -14.98 -17.92
N ALA A 60 0.73 -15.58 -18.31
CA ALA A 60 0.68 -16.93 -18.82
C ALA A 60 1.54 -17.09 -20.07
N PRO A 61 2.11 -18.29 -20.32
CA PRO A 61 2.78 -18.59 -21.57
C PRO A 61 1.88 -18.36 -22.78
N LEU A 62 2.45 -17.85 -23.88
CA LEU A 62 1.70 -17.50 -25.10
C LEU A 62 0.81 -18.62 -25.66
N LYS A 63 1.14 -19.87 -25.36
CA LYS A 63 0.34 -21.04 -25.79
C LYS A 63 -1.02 -21.11 -25.09
N GLU A 64 -1.09 -20.61 -23.86
CA GLU A 64 -2.29 -20.65 -23.00
C GLU A 64 -3.11 -19.37 -23.13
N ALA A 65 -2.49 -18.28 -23.55
CA ALA A 65 -3.05 -16.93 -23.55
C ALA A 65 -3.55 -16.43 -24.91
N LYS A 66 -3.90 -17.31 -25.84
CA LYS A 66 -4.20 -16.95 -27.24
C LYS A 66 -5.25 -15.85 -27.40
N GLU A 67 -6.30 -15.85 -26.58
CA GLU A 67 -7.38 -14.86 -26.65
C GLU A 67 -7.01 -13.53 -25.98
N GLN A 68 -6.05 -13.56 -25.07
CA GLN A 68 -5.65 -12.40 -24.25
C GLN A 68 -4.47 -11.62 -24.85
N MET A 69 -3.83 -12.16 -25.92
CA MET A 69 -2.63 -11.56 -26.54
C MET A 69 -2.84 -10.15 -27.08
N ASN A 70 -4.08 -9.76 -27.35
CA ASN A 70 -4.43 -8.43 -27.86
C ASN A 70 -4.50 -7.37 -26.74
N LEU A 71 -4.55 -7.77 -25.48
CA LEU A 71 -4.59 -6.85 -24.35
C LEU A 71 -3.23 -6.13 -24.20
N PRO A 72 -3.23 -4.81 -23.98
CA PRO A 72 -2.00 -4.03 -23.80
C PRO A 72 -1.09 -4.62 -22.71
N ALA A 73 -1.66 -5.14 -21.63
CA ALA A 73 -0.94 -5.75 -20.52
C ALA A 73 -0.08 -6.97 -20.94
N TYR A 74 -0.51 -7.73 -21.96
CA TYR A 74 0.28 -8.86 -22.49
C TYR A 74 1.51 -8.43 -23.29
N ARG A 75 1.59 -7.16 -23.69
CA ARG A 75 2.75 -6.58 -24.39
C ARG A 75 3.83 -6.10 -23.41
N CYS A 76 3.50 -5.96 -22.14
CA CYS A 76 4.45 -5.55 -21.10
C CYS A 76 5.60 -6.57 -21.00
N ARG A 77 6.83 -6.08 -20.87
CA ARG A 77 8.05 -6.88 -20.82
C ARG A 77 8.38 -7.31 -19.42
N ASP A 78 8.12 -6.44 -18.47
CA ASP A 78 8.48 -6.63 -17.06
C ASP A 78 7.37 -6.15 -16.11
N VAL A 79 7.58 -6.40 -14.82
CA VAL A 79 6.63 -6.05 -13.75
C VAL A 79 6.40 -4.53 -13.70
N LYS A 80 7.44 -3.73 -13.96
CA LYS A 80 7.34 -2.27 -13.91
C LYS A 80 6.40 -1.74 -14.98
N GLU A 81 6.60 -2.13 -16.25
CA GLU A 81 5.73 -1.74 -17.36
C GLU A 81 4.26 -2.15 -17.10
N MET A 82 4.04 -3.34 -16.55
CA MET A 82 2.69 -3.82 -16.25
C MET A 82 2.01 -3.00 -15.16
N LEU A 83 2.71 -2.66 -14.09
CA LEU A 83 2.17 -1.83 -13.03
C LEU A 83 2.01 -0.38 -13.46
N GLU A 84 2.90 0.16 -14.29
CA GLU A 84 2.73 1.49 -14.88
C GLU A 84 1.43 1.56 -15.69
N LEU A 85 1.19 0.56 -16.55
CA LEU A 85 -0.06 0.46 -17.31
C LEU A 85 -1.28 0.37 -16.39
N TYR A 86 -1.22 -0.47 -15.35
CA TYR A 86 -2.29 -0.64 -14.37
C TYR A 86 -2.59 0.67 -13.63
N PHE A 87 -1.58 1.36 -13.13
CA PHE A 87 -1.76 2.61 -12.40
C PHE A 87 -2.19 3.76 -13.29
N GLN A 88 -1.73 3.82 -14.54
CA GLN A 88 -2.22 4.80 -15.51
C GLN A 88 -3.71 4.60 -15.81
N ALA A 89 -4.15 3.36 -15.95
CA ALA A 89 -5.57 3.06 -16.19
C ALA A 89 -6.48 3.41 -15.01
N ASN A 90 -5.98 3.27 -13.78
CA ASN A 90 -6.78 3.46 -12.56
C ASN A 90 -6.57 4.84 -11.89
N ASN A 91 -5.47 5.51 -12.17
CA ASN A 91 -5.06 6.75 -11.50
C ASN A 91 -4.26 7.65 -12.46
N PHE A 92 -4.78 7.95 -13.63
CA PHE A 92 -4.06 8.62 -14.71
C PHE A 92 -3.60 10.05 -14.37
N LEU A 93 -4.25 10.72 -13.40
CA LEU A 93 -3.85 12.06 -12.94
C LEU A 93 -2.76 12.02 -11.85
N SER A 94 -2.43 10.85 -11.34
CA SER A 94 -1.46 10.71 -10.25
C SER A 94 -0.03 10.63 -10.78
N ALA A 95 0.87 11.43 -10.22
CA ALA A 95 2.30 11.23 -10.43
C ALA A 95 2.74 9.93 -9.75
N THR A 96 3.05 8.91 -10.56
CA THR A 96 3.40 7.57 -10.06
C THR A 96 4.87 7.28 -10.31
N ASN A 97 5.60 6.89 -9.26
CA ASN A 97 6.95 6.35 -9.37
C ASN A 97 6.97 4.90 -8.89
N ILE A 98 7.50 3.99 -9.72
CA ILE A 98 7.56 2.56 -9.42
C ILE A 98 9.02 2.10 -9.38
N THR A 99 9.40 1.53 -8.26
CA THR A 99 10.72 0.89 -8.07
C THR A 99 10.53 -0.61 -7.93
N VAL A 100 11.23 -1.38 -8.74
CA VAL A 100 11.20 -2.85 -8.71
C VAL A 100 12.51 -3.41 -8.20
N CYS A 101 12.44 -4.33 -7.25
CA CYS A 101 13.56 -5.09 -6.71
C CYS A 101 13.29 -6.58 -6.89
N GLU A 102 14.17 -7.30 -7.55
CA GLU A 102 14.02 -8.74 -7.80
C GLU A 102 14.04 -9.56 -6.51
N LYS A 103 14.78 -9.10 -5.48
CA LYS A 103 14.92 -9.82 -4.22
C LYS A 103 13.66 -9.70 -3.35
N PRO A 104 13.00 -10.82 -2.98
CA PRO A 104 11.90 -10.80 -2.04
C PRO A 104 12.36 -10.36 -0.64
N LEU A 105 11.41 -10.09 0.23
CA LEU A 105 11.70 -9.94 1.65
C LEU A 105 11.98 -11.33 2.25
N GLU A 106 13.11 -11.46 2.95
CA GLU A 106 13.46 -12.66 3.69
C GLU A 106 12.82 -12.64 5.07
N VAL A 107 12.13 -13.71 5.43
CA VAL A 107 11.59 -13.93 6.77
C VAL A 107 12.58 -14.81 7.54
N LYS A 108 13.26 -14.20 8.52
CA LYS A 108 14.28 -14.89 9.32
C LYS A 108 13.78 -15.21 10.72
N THR A 109 14.20 -16.36 11.26
CA THR A 109 14.08 -16.66 12.68
C THR A 109 14.86 -15.61 13.50
N PRO A 110 14.38 -15.17 14.66
CA PRO A 110 13.27 -15.72 15.46
C PRO A 110 11.90 -15.08 15.18
N PHE A 111 11.59 -14.73 13.93
CA PHE A 111 10.30 -14.15 13.61
C PHE A 111 9.18 -15.10 14.05
N PRO A 112 8.21 -14.67 14.85
CA PRO A 112 7.13 -15.56 15.29
C PRO A 112 6.37 -16.04 14.05
N ASN A 113 5.94 -17.31 14.08
CA ASN A 113 5.11 -17.86 13.02
C ASN A 113 3.66 -17.32 13.18
N ILE A 114 3.47 -16.09 12.68
CA ILE A 114 2.19 -15.38 12.74
C ILE A 114 1.39 -15.51 11.43
N PHE A 115 1.99 -16.13 10.43
CA PHE A 115 1.40 -16.25 9.11
C PHE A 115 0.49 -17.48 9.01
N SER A 116 -0.50 -17.40 8.13
CA SER A 116 -1.41 -18.51 7.85
C SER A 116 -0.65 -19.71 7.29
N GLU A 117 -1.06 -20.93 7.68
CA GLU A 117 -0.58 -22.20 7.12
C GLU A 117 -0.96 -22.37 5.62
N GLN A 118 -1.83 -21.52 5.10
CA GLN A 118 -2.17 -21.47 3.68
C GLN A 118 -1.14 -20.72 2.83
N LEU A 119 -0.11 -20.13 3.45
CA LEU A 119 0.97 -19.49 2.72
C LEU A 119 2.09 -20.49 2.46
N ASN A 120 2.55 -20.52 1.20
CA ASN A 120 3.71 -21.31 0.84
C ASN A 120 5.02 -20.64 1.32
N LYS A 121 6.16 -21.29 1.11
CA LYS A 121 7.48 -20.76 1.52
C LYS A 121 7.85 -19.39 0.91
N HIS A 122 7.15 -18.97 -0.16
CA HIS A 122 7.33 -17.68 -0.83
C HIS A 122 6.27 -16.64 -0.44
N GLY A 123 5.39 -16.97 0.50
CA GLY A 123 4.34 -16.07 0.97
C GLY A 123 3.16 -15.90 0.01
N LEU A 124 2.94 -16.85 -0.89
CA LEU A 124 1.78 -16.88 -1.77
C LEU A 124 0.71 -17.81 -1.23
N LEU A 125 -0.55 -17.50 -1.50
CA LEU A 125 -1.66 -18.36 -1.11
C LEU A 125 -1.61 -19.69 -1.85
N HIS A 126 -1.91 -20.75 -1.13
CA HIS A 126 -1.99 -22.13 -1.62
C HIS A 126 -3.28 -22.78 -1.15
N ASN A 127 -3.83 -23.70 -1.92
CA ASN A 127 -5.10 -24.37 -1.58
C ASN A 127 -4.96 -25.36 -0.41
N ASP A 128 -3.80 -25.99 -0.28
CA ASP A 128 -3.56 -27.00 0.74
C ASP A 128 -2.78 -26.43 1.92
N ILE A 129 -3.06 -26.94 3.11
CA ILE A 129 -2.28 -26.62 4.32
C ILE A 129 -0.89 -27.23 4.18
N ARG A 130 0.15 -26.40 4.22
CA ARG A 130 1.55 -26.83 4.15
C ARG A 130 2.22 -26.79 5.52
N SER A 131 3.15 -27.72 5.70
CA SER A 131 3.99 -27.79 6.91
C SER A 131 5.22 -26.88 6.86
N GLU A 132 5.49 -26.22 5.75
CA GLU A 132 6.68 -25.38 5.59
C GLU A 132 6.39 -23.93 5.99
N ASN A 133 7.22 -23.42 6.89
CA ASN A 133 7.15 -22.01 7.27
C ASN A 133 7.54 -21.08 6.10
N MET A 134 6.90 -19.94 6.01
CA MET A 134 7.24 -18.91 5.04
C MET A 134 8.70 -18.43 5.26
N GLN A 135 9.51 -18.46 4.20
CA GLN A 135 10.93 -18.08 4.23
C GLN A 135 11.17 -16.72 3.55
N SER A 136 10.33 -16.39 2.60
CA SER A 136 10.39 -15.14 1.88
C SER A 136 9.00 -14.72 1.42
N CYS A 137 8.82 -13.45 1.08
CA CYS A 137 7.59 -12.98 0.47
C CYS A 137 7.82 -11.90 -0.59
N ALA A 138 7.03 -11.99 -1.65
CA ALA A 138 6.84 -10.90 -2.58
C ALA A 138 5.96 -9.82 -1.93
N VAL A 139 6.30 -8.56 -2.10
CA VAL A 139 5.59 -7.44 -1.48
C VAL A 139 5.44 -6.30 -2.46
N ILE A 140 4.24 -5.73 -2.51
CA ILE A 140 4.00 -4.40 -3.05
C ILE A 140 3.77 -3.48 -1.85
N SER A 141 4.56 -2.42 -1.75
CA SER A 141 4.37 -1.39 -0.73
C SER A 141 4.25 -0.03 -1.39
N GLY A 142 3.51 0.86 -0.78
CA GLY A 142 3.27 2.18 -1.34
C GLY A 142 3.18 3.27 -0.30
N TYR A 143 3.55 4.49 -0.74
CA TYR A 143 3.21 5.73 -0.07
C TYR A 143 2.32 6.53 -1.01
N HIS A 144 1.19 6.99 -0.49
CA HIS A 144 0.17 7.68 -1.25
C HIS A 144 -0.14 9.02 -0.63
N ASN A 145 -0.28 10.03 -1.46
CA ASN A 145 -0.71 11.35 -1.06
C ASN A 145 -1.92 11.75 -1.93
N GLY A 146 -2.88 12.43 -1.34
CA GLY A 146 -4.10 12.89 -2.01
C GLY A 146 -5.07 13.53 -1.03
N ASN A 147 -6.20 14.00 -1.52
CA ASN A 147 -7.20 14.72 -0.72
C ASN A 147 -7.79 13.88 0.42
N PHE A 148 -7.78 12.55 0.29
CA PHE A 148 -8.16 11.63 1.36
C PHE A 148 -7.33 11.80 2.65
N MET A 149 -6.21 12.51 2.60
CA MET A 149 -5.42 12.85 3.77
C MET A 149 -6.13 13.86 4.68
N ALA A 150 -6.99 14.72 4.12
CA ALA A 150 -7.78 15.68 4.89
C ALA A 150 -8.65 14.99 5.94
N ASP A 151 -9.39 13.95 5.55
CA ASP A 151 -10.25 13.17 6.45
C ASP A 151 -9.46 12.54 7.60
N MET A 152 -8.27 12.00 7.29
CA MET A 152 -7.39 11.41 8.30
C MET A 152 -6.90 12.46 9.30
N ILE A 153 -6.47 13.62 8.79
CA ILE A 153 -5.95 14.73 9.61
C ILE A 153 -7.08 15.31 10.48
N GLU A 154 -8.27 15.50 9.91
CA GLU A 154 -9.45 15.96 10.64
C GLU A 154 -9.80 15.02 11.79
N LYS A 155 -9.79 13.71 11.52
CA LYS A 155 -10.06 12.73 12.56
C LYS A 155 -9.03 12.78 13.68
N LEU A 156 -7.74 12.86 13.33
CA LEU A 156 -6.66 12.99 14.29
C LEU A 156 -6.81 14.25 15.13
N HIS A 157 -7.02 15.40 14.47
CA HIS A 157 -7.24 16.68 15.15
C HIS A 157 -8.41 16.61 16.13
N ARG A 158 -9.55 16.03 15.71
CA ARG A 158 -10.75 15.87 16.53
C ARG A 158 -10.50 14.96 17.75
N GLU A 159 -9.77 13.87 17.58
CA GLU A 159 -9.45 12.95 18.67
C GLU A 159 -8.50 13.59 19.68
N VAL A 160 -7.45 14.26 19.21
CA VAL A 160 -6.46 14.92 20.09
C VAL A 160 -7.08 16.13 20.80
N SER A 161 -7.86 16.97 20.13
CA SER A 161 -8.52 18.13 20.74
C SER A 161 -9.44 17.80 21.91
N ARG A 162 -9.94 16.54 21.99
CA ARG A 162 -10.74 16.07 23.13
C ARG A 162 -9.92 15.71 24.37
N ILE A 163 -8.62 15.60 24.22
CA ILE A 163 -7.74 15.25 25.33
C ILE A 163 -7.49 16.53 26.13
N LYS A 164 -7.91 16.53 27.40
CA LYS A 164 -7.59 17.64 28.31
C LYS A 164 -6.10 17.65 28.60
N PHE A 165 -5.44 18.80 28.48
CA PHE A 165 -4.00 18.95 28.74
C PHE A 165 -3.59 18.40 30.12
N SER A 166 -4.44 18.60 31.15
CA SER A 166 -4.22 18.05 32.50
C SER A 166 -4.08 16.50 32.56
N LYS A 167 -4.46 15.78 31.52
CA LYS A 167 -4.23 14.33 31.42
C LYS A 167 -2.87 13.98 30.83
N LEU A 168 -2.14 14.97 30.34
CA LEU A 168 -0.84 14.82 29.69
C LEU A 168 0.34 15.08 30.66
N HIS A 169 0.09 14.99 31.98
CA HIS A 169 1.07 15.32 33.03
C HIS A 169 2.42 14.59 32.86
N LYS A 170 2.44 13.36 32.35
CA LYS A 170 3.69 12.64 32.07
C LYS A 170 4.54 13.31 30.98
N PHE A 171 3.89 13.89 29.99
CA PHE A 171 4.56 14.61 28.92
C PHE A 171 4.94 16.04 29.37
N GLU A 172 4.14 16.62 30.26
CA GLU A 172 4.43 17.91 30.90
C GLU A 172 5.70 17.82 31.79
N GLU A 173 5.87 16.72 32.54
CA GLU A 173 7.08 16.40 33.27
C GLU A 173 8.33 16.26 32.37
N GLU A 174 8.15 15.85 31.11
CA GLU A 174 9.20 15.75 30.08
C GLU A 174 9.37 17.04 29.26
N GLY A 175 8.66 18.12 29.60
CA GLY A 175 8.84 19.43 29.02
C GLY A 175 7.79 19.85 27.97
N LEU A 176 6.66 19.13 27.83
CA LEU A 176 5.57 19.59 26.98
C LEU A 176 4.83 20.75 27.65
N GLU A 177 4.79 21.91 26.98
CA GLU A 177 4.03 23.06 27.42
C GLU A 177 2.63 23.11 26.74
N LEU A 178 1.67 23.78 27.42
CA LEU A 178 0.32 23.97 26.86
C LEU A 178 0.37 24.71 25.52
N ILE A 179 1.30 25.66 25.39
CA ILE A 179 1.48 26.43 24.15
C ILE A 179 1.89 25.51 23.00
N ASP A 180 2.88 24.63 23.23
CA ASP A 180 3.33 23.66 22.20
C ASP A 180 2.21 22.73 21.75
N TYR A 181 1.38 22.30 22.70
CA TYR A 181 0.22 21.49 22.42
C TYR A 181 -0.79 22.22 21.53
N GLN A 182 -1.10 23.47 21.85
CA GLN A 182 -2.03 24.29 21.06
C GLN A 182 -1.47 24.62 19.67
N GLU A 183 -0.18 24.97 19.58
CA GLU A 183 0.48 25.19 18.28
C GLU A 183 0.44 23.94 17.41
N SER A 184 0.65 22.76 17.99
CA SER A 184 0.58 21.49 17.26
C SER A 184 -0.83 21.20 16.75
N LEU A 185 -1.88 21.51 17.51
CA LEU A 185 -3.26 21.42 17.07
C LEU A 185 -3.56 22.38 15.91
N ASN A 186 -3.09 23.62 15.99
CA ASN A 186 -3.26 24.61 14.93
C ASN A 186 -2.56 24.16 13.64
N LYS A 187 -1.34 23.63 13.75
CA LYS A 187 -0.62 23.07 12.60
C LYS A 187 -1.37 21.89 11.95
N LEU A 188 -2.02 21.05 12.75
CA LEU A 188 -2.86 19.98 12.18
C LEU A 188 -4.05 20.53 11.40
N ALA A 189 -4.70 21.60 11.90
CA ALA A 189 -5.79 22.26 11.18
C ALA A 189 -5.30 22.89 9.87
N GLU A 190 -4.19 23.62 9.88
CA GLU A 190 -3.57 24.17 8.67
C GLU A 190 -3.20 23.07 7.65
N PHE A 191 -2.69 21.92 8.11
CA PHE A 191 -2.42 20.79 7.22
C PHE A 191 -3.68 20.23 6.57
N LYS A 192 -4.80 20.18 7.29
CA LYS A 192 -6.08 19.78 6.74
C LYS A 192 -6.50 20.73 5.62
N ASP A 193 -6.50 22.02 5.91
CA ASP A 193 -6.93 23.05 4.96
C ASP A 193 -6.11 22.99 3.66
N ASN A 194 -4.80 22.77 3.73
CA ASN A 194 -3.94 22.58 2.56
C ASN A 194 -4.34 21.40 1.64
N TYR A 195 -5.12 20.43 2.13
CA TYR A 195 -5.64 19.32 1.32
C TYR A 195 -7.06 19.55 0.82
N GLU A 196 -7.78 20.54 1.36
CA GLU A 196 -9.14 20.88 0.96
C GLU A 196 -9.15 21.97 -0.14
N ASP A 197 -8.21 22.93 -0.09
CA ASP A 197 -8.21 24.12 -0.96
C ASP A 197 -7.67 23.90 -2.37
N ASP A 198 -7.01 22.78 -2.68
CA ASP A 198 -6.17 22.67 -3.89
C ASP A 198 -6.86 22.11 -5.13
N PHE A 199 -8.16 21.79 -5.16
CA PHE A 199 -8.75 21.10 -6.32
C PHE A 199 -10.16 21.54 -6.71
N GLU A 200 -10.42 22.81 -6.83
CA GLU A 200 -11.39 23.32 -7.80
C GLU A 200 -10.68 23.50 -9.17
N LEU A 201 -10.58 22.41 -9.94
CA LEU A 201 -10.20 22.42 -11.35
C LEU A 201 -11.43 22.27 -12.24
#